data_57b2ae910142abf8d677b1aced2cbbb7
#
_entry.id   57b2ae910142abf8d677b1aced2cbbb7
#
_cell.length_a   1.000
_cell.length_b   1.000
_cell.length_c   1.000
_cell.angle_alpha   90.00
_cell.angle_beta   90.00
_cell.angle_gamma   90.00
#
_symmetry.space_group_name_H-M   'P 1'
#
loop_
_entity.id
_entity.type
_entity.pdbx_description
1 polymer ?
#
loop_
_entity_poly.entity_id
_entity_poly.type
_entity_poly.pdbx_seq_one_letter_code
_entity_poly.pdbx_strand_id
1 'polypeptide(L)' 'MKTVYEIQQFLKQFGTIIYVGDRIADLELMEAELTELYHAQLIDVKDFQTARLLLRHEIQFLKEKRKS' A
#
# COMPACT_ATOMS: atom_id res chain seq x y z
N MET A 1 6.73 -0.52 9.20
CA MET A 1 7.02 -0.07 7.83
C MET A 1 7.02 1.45 7.76
N LYS A 2 8.00 2.02 7.10
CA LYS A 2 8.19 3.48 7.07
C LYS A 2 8.05 4.10 5.69
N THR A 3 8.15 3.30 4.62
CA THR A 3 8.10 3.82 3.26
C THR A 3 7.23 2.93 2.38
N VAL A 4 6.76 3.50 1.26
CA VAL A 4 6.02 2.72 0.26
C VAL A 4 6.90 1.60 -0.31
N TYR A 5 8.20 1.87 -0.46
CA TYR A 5 9.13 0.84 -0.94
C TYR A 5 9.13 -0.39 -0.01
N GLU A 6 9.16 -0.15 1.30
CA GLU A 6 9.12 -1.26 2.27
C GLU A 6 7.82 -2.05 2.16
N ILE A 7 6.71 -1.35 1.91
CA ILE A 7 5.41 -2.01 1.70
C ILE A 7 5.47 -2.89 0.46
N GLN A 8 6.06 -2.40 -0.63
CA GLN A 8 6.22 -3.19 -1.85
C GLN A 8 7.04 -4.44 -1.59
N GLN A 9 8.14 -4.32 -0.86
CA GLN A 9 8.99 -5.46 -0.53
C GLN A 9 8.26 -6.47 0.36
N PHE A 10 7.47 -5.97 1.30
CA PHE A 10 6.67 -6.83 2.16
C PHE A 10 5.66 -7.65 1.34
N LEU A 11 4.92 -6.99 0.46
CA LEU A 11 3.93 -7.66 -0.39
C LEU A 11 4.60 -8.67 -1.32
N LYS A 12 5.79 -8.37 -1.80
CA LYS A 12 6.55 -9.26 -2.67
C LYS A 12 6.86 -10.59 -1.96
N GLN A 13 7.08 -10.57 -0.65
CA GLN A 13 7.33 -11.78 0.13
C GLN A 13 6.13 -12.74 0.10
N PHE A 14 4.93 -12.21 -0.13
CA PHE A 14 3.71 -13.02 -0.25
C PHE A 14 3.36 -13.31 -1.71
N GLY A 15 4.30 -13.05 -2.63
CA GLY A 15 4.09 -13.34 -4.04
C GLY A 15 3.31 -12.28 -4.78
N THR A 16 3.07 -11.11 -4.16
CA THR A 16 2.28 -10.05 -4.77
C THR A 16 3.19 -8.97 -5.34
N ILE A 17 3.13 -8.79 -6.65
CA ILE A 17 3.83 -7.71 -7.36
C ILE A 17 2.77 -6.87 -8.05
N ILE A 18 2.69 -5.59 -7.67
CA ILE A 18 1.68 -4.68 -8.20
C ILE A 18 2.35 -3.65 -9.08
N TYR A 19 1.99 -3.65 -10.36
CA TYR A 19 2.43 -2.64 -11.30
C TYR A 19 1.46 -2.59 -12.48
N VAL A 20 0.58 -1.58 -12.48
CA VAL A 20 -0.40 -1.41 -13.55
C VAL A 20 -0.14 -0.16 -14.39
N GLY A 21 0.96 0.53 -14.12
CA GLY A 21 1.35 1.69 -14.91
C GLY A 21 0.76 3.01 -14.45
N ASP A 22 -0.04 3.01 -13.40
CA ASP A 22 -0.59 4.22 -12.80
C ASP A 22 -0.26 4.19 -11.30
N ARG A 23 0.47 5.20 -10.82
CA ARG A 23 0.96 5.21 -9.45
C ARG A 23 -0.17 5.17 -8.42
N ILE A 24 -1.23 5.94 -8.63
CA ILE A 24 -2.35 5.95 -7.70
C ILE A 24 -3.04 4.58 -7.67
N ALA A 25 -3.27 4.00 -8.84
CA ALA A 25 -3.88 2.68 -8.92
C ALA A 25 -3.00 1.62 -8.25
N ASP A 26 -1.70 1.69 -8.44
CA ASP A 26 -0.76 0.78 -7.79
C ASP A 26 -0.89 0.87 -6.26
N LEU A 27 -0.92 2.09 -5.73
CA LEU A 27 -1.03 2.30 -4.28
C LEU A 27 -2.37 1.81 -3.74
N GLU A 28 -3.44 2.03 -4.48
CA GLU A 28 -4.77 1.55 -4.07
C GLU A 28 -4.83 0.03 -4.06
N LEU A 29 -4.20 -0.61 -5.03
CA LEU A 29 -4.12 -2.07 -5.07
C LEU A 29 -3.25 -2.62 -3.93
N MET A 30 -2.17 -1.92 -3.59
CA MET A 30 -1.36 -2.30 -2.43
C MET A 30 -2.19 -2.25 -1.14
N GLU A 31 -3.02 -1.22 -0.97
CA GLU A 31 -3.88 -1.11 0.20
C GLU A 31 -4.87 -2.27 0.26
N ALA A 32 -5.46 -2.64 -0.87
CA ALA A 32 -6.38 -3.75 -0.94
C ALA A 32 -5.70 -5.06 -0.54
N GLU A 33 -4.46 -5.28 -1.03
CA GLU A 33 -3.70 -6.47 -0.70
C GLU A 33 -3.34 -6.52 0.79
N LEU A 34 -2.94 -5.38 1.36
CA LEU A 34 -2.66 -5.31 2.80
C LEU A 34 -3.90 -5.66 3.62
N THR A 35 -5.07 -5.20 3.19
CA THR A 35 -6.33 -5.49 3.87
C THR A 35 -6.62 -6.99 3.83
N GLU A 36 -6.38 -7.64 2.69
CA GLU A 36 -6.52 -9.09 2.56
C GLU A 36 -5.59 -9.83 3.52
N LEU A 37 -4.32 -9.41 3.57
CA LEU A 37 -3.34 -10.03 4.47
C LEU A 37 -3.71 -9.82 5.93
N TYR A 38 -4.25 -8.66 6.27
CA TYR A 38 -4.70 -8.38 7.62
C TYR A 38 -5.87 -9.29 8.00
N HIS A 39 -6.86 -9.44 7.11
CA HIS A 39 -8.00 -10.32 7.37
C HIS A 39 -7.57 -11.79 7.46
N ALA A 40 -6.52 -12.16 6.77
CA ALA A 40 -5.96 -13.51 6.85
C ALA A 40 -5.04 -13.70 8.06
N GLN A 41 -4.88 -12.66 8.88
CA GLN A 41 -4.03 -12.67 10.08
C GLN A 41 -2.55 -12.91 9.78
N LEU A 42 -2.10 -12.46 8.60
CA LEU A 42 -0.71 -12.59 8.17
C LEU A 42 0.12 -11.33 8.44
N ILE A 43 -0.53 -10.25 8.89
CA ILE A 43 0.13 -9.01 9.27
C ILE A 43 -0.53 -8.52 10.57
N ASP A 44 0.26 -7.99 11.51
CA ASP A 44 -0.32 -7.51 12.75
C ASP A 44 -1.02 -6.16 12.54
N VAL A 45 -1.89 -5.79 13.50
CA VAL A 45 -2.72 -4.60 13.38
C VAL A 45 -1.88 -3.33 13.33
N LYS A 46 -0.78 -3.28 14.06
CA LYS A 46 0.08 -2.10 14.11
C LYS A 46 0.77 -1.85 12.77
N ASP A 47 1.34 -2.89 12.19
CA ASP A 47 1.98 -2.79 10.88
C ASP A 47 0.96 -2.46 9.80
N PHE A 48 -0.21 -3.07 9.87
CA PHE A 48 -1.29 -2.79 8.92
C PHE A 48 -1.70 -1.32 8.96
N GLN A 49 -1.93 -0.79 10.16
CA GLN A 49 -2.34 0.60 10.31
C GLN A 49 -1.28 1.57 9.81
N THR A 50 -0.03 1.31 10.14
CA THR A 50 1.08 2.16 9.70
C THR A 50 1.22 2.14 8.18
N ALA A 51 1.19 0.96 7.58
CA ALA A 51 1.31 0.82 6.13
C ALA A 51 0.13 1.49 5.42
N ARG A 52 -1.08 1.31 5.93
CA ARG A 52 -2.26 1.92 5.36
C ARG A 52 -2.18 3.45 5.38
N LEU A 53 -1.72 4.03 6.48
CA LEU A 53 -1.56 5.47 6.58
C LEU A 53 -0.54 5.99 5.57
N LEU A 54 0.57 5.29 5.41
CA LEU A 54 1.59 5.65 4.43
C LEU A 54 1.01 5.68 3.03
N LEU A 55 0.27 4.63 2.66
CA LEU A 55 -0.34 4.54 1.34
C LEU A 55 -1.39 5.63 1.13
N ARG A 56 -2.22 5.87 2.13
CA ARG A 56 -3.26 6.90 2.07
C ARG A 56 -2.68 8.30 1.90
N HIS A 57 -1.61 8.60 2.63
CA HIS A 57 -0.91 9.88 2.51
C HIS A 57 -0.36 10.08 1.10
N GLU A 58 0.28 9.06 0.56
CA GLU A 58 0.85 9.15 -0.78
C GLU A 58 -0.23 9.28 -1.84
N ILE A 59 -1.31 8.52 -1.72
CA ILE A 59 -2.44 8.62 -2.63
C ILE A 59 -3.03 10.02 -2.62
N GLN A 60 -3.25 10.57 -1.44
CA GLN A 60 -3.84 11.90 -1.29
C GLN A 60 -2.92 12.97 -1.89
N PHE A 61 -1.64 12.87 -1.63
CA PHE A 61 -0.65 13.79 -2.19
C PHE A 61 -0.69 13.78 -3.73
N LEU A 62 -0.72 12.60 -4.31
CA LEU A 62 -0.74 12.47 -5.77
C LEU A 62 -2.06 12.96 -6.38
N LYS A 63 -3.17 12.72 -5.70
CA LYS A 63 -4.47 13.20 -6.17
C LYS A 63 -4.54 14.73 -6.15
N GLU A 64 -4.02 15.34 -5.11
CA GLU A 64 -3.96 16.80 -5.03
C GLU A 64 -3.06 17.39 -6.11
N LYS A 65 -1.95 16.75 -6.37
CA LYS A 65 -1.04 17.17 -7.43
C LYS A 65 -1.67 17.06 -8.80
N ARG A 66 -2.54 16.07 -9.01
CA ARG A 66 -3.25 15.89 -10.27
C ARG A 66 -4.26 17.01 -10.56
N LYS A 67 -4.83 17.61 -9.51
CA LYS A 67 -5.84 18.65 -9.64
C LYS A 67 -5.27 20.00 -10.06
N SER A 68 -3.99 20.19 -9.89
CA SER A 68 -3.32 21.42 -10.30
C SER A 68 -2.67 21.25 -11.67
#